data_79f2e60e29b840512b03450b95fff5b7
#
_entry.id   79f2e60e29b840512b03450b95fff5b7
#
_cell.length_a   1.000
_cell.length_b   1.000
_cell.length_c   1.000
_cell.angle_alpha   90.00
_cell.angle_beta   90.00
_cell.angle_gamma   90.00
#
_symmetry.space_group_name_H-M   'P 1'
#
loop_
_entity.id
_entity.type
_entity.pdbx_description
1 polymer ?
#
loop_
_entity_poly.entity_id
_entity_poly.type
_entity_poly.pdbx_seq_one_letter_code
_entity_poly.pdbx_strand_id
1 'polypeptide(L)'
;DQRFGRGVVLQEAINGAIQPAYETALAEAKAVPLAQPEIEITKLEDGELVEFTAEVDIRPDFDLPDFAAIETTVDALPPLDDEVEERILLLRKRFATTTELDRESKEGDVLTIDLTASQNGEELPEASASGVTLTVGEDSGMLEGLDKAVRGLKKGESKTFTSTLIGGPFRGQEADITVTVTQVAEEELPALDDEFAQTLSEFD
;
A
#
# COMPACT_ATOMS: atom_id res chain seq x y z
N ASP A 1 51.09 29.28 33.54
CA ASP A 1 51.57 28.04 34.21
C ASP A 1 51.13 27.90 35.69
N GLN A 2 50.82 28.98 36.41
CA GLN A 2 50.41 28.86 37.82
C GLN A 2 48.91 28.66 38.07
N ARG A 3 48.07 28.77 37.06
CA ARG A 3 46.60 28.58 37.18
C ARG A 3 46.10 27.21 36.72
N PHE A 4 46.83 26.50 35.90
CA PHE A 4 46.48 25.20 35.41
C PHE A 4 47.64 24.23 35.68
N GLY A 5 47.36 23.09 36.26
CA GLY A 5 48.39 22.08 36.51
C GLY A 5 49.07 21.64 35.19
N ARG A 6 50.39 21.36 35.23
CA ARG A 6 51.19 20.96 34.05
C ARG A 6 50.54 19.85 33.24
N GLY A 7 49.81 18.94 33.91
CA GLY A 7 49.08 17.85 33.23
C GLY A 7 47.96 18.30 32.31
N VAL A 8 47.24 19.40 32.67
CA VAL A 8 46.16 19.94 31.82
C VAL A 8 46.74 20.60 30.56
N VAL A 9 47.85 21.34 30.72
CA VAL A 9 48.52 21.99 29.58
C VAL A 9 49.11 20.92 28.64
N LEU A 10 49.69 19.85 29.18
CA LEU A 10 50.20 18.76 28.37
C LEU A 10 49.09 18.02 27.61
N GLN A 11 47.99 17.75 28.29
CA GLN A 11 46.83 17.08 27.65
C GLN A 11 46.26 17.94 26.47
N GLU A 12 46.16 19.23 26.68
CA GLU A 12 45.68 20.15 25.63
C GLU A 12 46.65 20.23 24.44
N ALA A 13 47.99 20.25 24.74
CA ALA A 13 49.01 20.21 23.71
C ALA A 13 48.98 18.92 22.89
N ILE A 14 48.78 17.78 23.54
CA ILE A 14 48.66 16.46 22.89
C ILE A 14 47.43 16.45 21.98
N ASN A 15 46.25 16.85 22.48
CA ASN A 15 45.03 16.89 21.70
C ASN A 15 45.18 17.83 20.49
N GLY A 16 45.79 18.97 20.66
CA GLY A 16 46.07 19.92 19.59
C GLY A 16 47.05 19.42 18.52
N ALA A 17 47.96 18.49 18.89
CA ALA A 17 48.93 17.92 17.96
C ALA A 17 48.38 16.68 17.20
N ILE A 18 47.55 15.87 17.85
CA ILE A 18 46.98 14.63 17.25
C ILE A 18 46.10 14.96 16.05
N GLN A 19 45.18 15.90 16.16
CA GLN A 19 44.21 16.20 15.12
C GLN A 19 44.84 16.54 13.75
N PRO A 20 45.79 17.51 13.65
CA PRO A 20 46.43 17.81 12.38
C PRO A 20 47.28 16.66 11.83
N ALA A 21 47.91 15.87 12.72
CA ALA A 21 48.70 14.70 12.31
C ALA A 21 47.81 13.60 11.72
N TYR A 22 46.67 13.36 12.34
CA TYR A 22 45.66 12.40 11.83
C TYR A 22 45.10 12.83 10.45
N GLU A 23 44.74 14.11 10.29
CA GLU A 23 44.29 14.66 9.00
C GLU A 23 45.34 14.51 7.91
N THR A 24 46.61 14.75 8.25
CA THR A 24 47.72 14.55 7.31
C THR A 24 47.88 13.11 6.92
N ALA A 25 47.81 12.17 7.88
CA ALA A 25 47.89 10.73 7.63
C ALA A 25 46.76 10.23 6.75
N LEU A 26 45.52 10.70 6.96
CA LEU A 26 44.37 10.37 6.12
C LEU A 26 44.57 10.87 4.68
N ALA A 27 45.08 12.08 4.52
CA ALA A 27 45.34 12.65 3.19
C ALA A 27 46.43 11.89 2.42
N GLU A 28 47.50 11.45 3.12
CA GLU A 28 48.57 10.66 2.54
C GLU A 28 48.06 9.24 2.15
N ALA A 29 47.27 8.64 3.03
CA ALA A 29 46.64 7.33 2.77
C ALA A 29 45.50 7.40 1.75
N LYS A 30 45.05 8.60 1.36
CA LYS A 30 43.85 8.83 0.54
C LYS A 30 42.60 8.13 1.09
N ALA A 31 42.53 7.99 2.41
CA ALA A 31 41.44 7.31 3.10
C ALA A 31 40.31 8.30 3.43
N VAL A 32 39.07 7.85 3.27
CA VAL A 32 37.87 8.60 3.66
C VAL A 32 37.26 7.95 4.89
N PRO A 33 37.38 8.58 6.08
CA PRO A 33 36.85 8.00 7.31
C PRO A 33 35.33 7.99 7.30
N LEU A 34 34.73 6.94 7.86
CA LEU A 34 33.27 6.78 8.03
C LEU A 34 32.82 7.06 9.47
N ALA A 35 33.76 7.02 10.43
CA ALA A 35 33.51 7.26 11.85
C ALA A 35 34.64 8.04 12.48
N GLN A 36 34.49 8.38 13.77
CA GLN A 36 35.59 8.93 14.57
C GLN A 36 36.61 7.83 14.83
N PRO A 37 37.96 8.16 14.77
CA PRO A 37 39.01 7.21 15.02
C PRO A 37 39.08 6.83 16.52
N GLU A 38 39.46 5.60 16.80
CA GLU A 38 40.00 5.21 18.11
C GLU A 38 41.48 5.55 18.13
N ILE A 39 41.88 6.41 19.07
CA ILE A 39 43.26 6.89 19.17
C ILE A 39 43.92 6.34 20.43
N GLU A 40 45.00 5.61 20.24
CA GLU A 40 45.86 5.12 21.30
C GLU A 40 47.23 5.78 21.25
N ILE A 41 47.64 6.42 22.35
CA ILE A 41 48.96 7.03 22.45
C ILE A 41 49.98 5.92 22.85
N THR A 42 50.88 5.61 21.92
CA THR A 42 51.87 4.54 22.11
C THR A 42 53.15 5.03 22.76
N LYS A 43 53.50 6.29 22.55
CA LYS A 43 54.69 6.90 23.16
C LYS A 43 54.49 8.38 23.43
N LEU A 44 54.96 8.84 24.59
CA LEU A 44 54.93 10.25 24.99
C LEU A 44 56.25 10.67 25.61
N GLU A 45 56.96 11.59 24.98
CA GLU A 45 58.15 12.24 25.51
C GLU A 45 57.84 13.74 25.65
N ASP A 46 57.87 14.23 26.91
CA ASP A 46 57.40 15.57 27.24
C ASP A 46 58.25 16.66 26.55
N GLY A 47 57.60 17.41 25.67
CA GLY A 47 58.24 18.48 24.89
C GLY A 47 59.00 18.02 23.64
N GLU A 48 59.03 16.71 23.32
CA GLU A 48 59.79 16.17 22.21
C GLU A 48 58.95 15.40 21.21
N LEU A 49 58.18 14.38 21.66
CA LEU A 49 57.54 13.43 20.75
C LEU A 49 56.22 12.89 21.29
N VAL A 50 55.21 12.81 20.41
CA VAL A 50 53.98 12.02 20.63
C VAL A 50 53.83 11.05 19.48
N GLU A 51 53.82 9.74 19.80
CA GLU A 51 53.43 8.70 18.83
C GLU A 51 52.06 8.15 19.21
N PHE A 52 51.20 7.99 18.20
CA PHE A 52 49.88 7.45 18.41
C PHE A 52 49.47 6.52 17.24
N THR A 53 48.61 5.58 17.54
CA THR A 53 47.93 4.76 16.55
C THR A 53 46.47 5.24 16.46
N ALA A 54 45.97 5.40 15.27
CA ALA A 54 44.56 5.69 15.01
C ALA A 54 43.94 4.56 14.20
N GLU A 55 42.90 3.94 14.75
CA GLU A 55 42.12 2.93 14.06
C GLU A 55 40.77 3.54 13.66
N VAL A 56 40.41 3.44 12.38
CA VAL A 56 39.21 4.05 11.85
C VAL A 56 38.65 3.23 10.68
N ASP A 57 37.35 3.09 10.64
CA ASP A 57 36.63 2.53 9.49
C ASP A 57 36.71 3.51 8.32
N ILE A 58 37.13 3.02 7.17
CA ILE A 58 37.24 3.81 5.96
C ILE A 58 36.28 3.28 4.87
N ARG A 59 35.88 4.17 3.98
CA ARG A 59 35.14 3.78 2.79
C ARG A 59 36.04 2.95 1.88
N PRO A 60 35.65 1.68 1.58
CA PRO A 60 36.44 0.84 0.69
C PRO A 60 36.37 1.36 -0.76
N ASP A 61 37.47 1.22 -1.48
CA ASP A 61 37.46 1.34 -2.91
C ASP A 61 37.03 0.00 -3.51
N PHE A 62 36.02 0.01 -4.38
CA PHE A 62 35.54 -1.16 -5.08
C PHE A 62 35.18 -0.81 -6.51
N ASP A 63 35.39 -1.77 -7.41
CA ASP A 63 34.97 -1.64 -8.79
C ASP A 63 33.50 -2.03 -8.91
N LEU A 64 32.74 -1.19 -9.62
CA LEU A 64 31.34 -1.51 -9.92
C LEU A 64 31.31 -2.63 -10.97
N PRO A 65 30.39 -3.59 -10.84
CA PRO A 65 30.21 -4.60 -11.87
C PRO A 65 29.74 -3.96 -13.18
N ASP A 66 30.07 -4.60 -14.29
CA ASP A 66 29.52 -4.21 -15.59
C ASP A 66 28.03 -4.57 -15.63
N PHE A 67 27.17 -3.58 -15.41
CA PHE A 67 25.72 -3.77 -15.44
C PHE A 67 25.20 -4.21 -16.81
N ALA A 68 25.90 -3.90 -17.90
CA ALA A 68 25.53 -4.33 -19.23
C ALA A 68 25.79 -5.82 -19.46
N ALA A 69 26.65 -6.44 -18.64
CA ALA A 69 26.93 -7.88 -18.69
C ALA A 69 25.95 -8.71 -17.84
N ILE A 70 25.04 -8.08 -17.09
CA ILE A 70 24.06 -8.79 -16.27
C ILE A 70 22.90 -9.22 -17.18
N GLU A 71 22.84 -10.52 -17.46
CA GLU A 71 21.76 -11.13 -18.22
C GLU A 71 20.76 -11.77 -17.24
N THR A 72 19.49 -11.47 -17.40
CA THR A 72 18.39 -12.10 -16.64
C THR A 72 17.43 -12.72 -17.63
N THR A 73 17.19 -14.01 -17.49
CA THR A 73 16.16 -14.70 -18.25
C THR A 73 14.82 -14.52 -17.55
N VAL A 74 13.87 -13.91 -18.25
CA VAL A 74 12.49 -13.78 -17.78
C VAL A 74 11.63 -14.66 -18.68
N ASP A 75 10.87 -15.57 -18.07
CA ASP A 75 9.90 -16.37 -18.80
C ASP A 75 8.83 -15.44 -19.39
N ALA A 76 8.56 -15.61 -20.69
CA ALA A 76 7.45 -14.91 -21.30
C ALA A 76 6.14 -15.40 -20.70
N LEU A 77 5.38 -14.50 -20.11
CA LEU A 77 4.01 -14.80 -19.69
C LEU A 77 3.14 -14.79 -20.96
N PRO A 78 2.59 -15.94 -21.39
CA PRO A 78 1.60 -15.94 -22.45
C PRO A 78 0.39 -15.13 -21.99
N PRO A 79 -0.26 -14.35 -22.87
CA PRO A 79 -1.54 -13.76 -22.53
C PRO A 79 -2.49 -14.92 -22.21
N LEU A 80 -3.09 -14.88 -21.04
CA LEU A 80 -4.14 -15.81 -20.65
C LEU A 80 -5.43 -15.32 -21.33
N ASP A 81 -5.99 -16.11 -22.22
CA ASP A 81 -7.22 -15.74 -22.93
C ASP A 81 -8.34 -15.40 -21.94
N ASP A 82 -8.42 -16.12 -20.83
CA ASP A 82 -9.37 -15.86 -19.76
C ASP A 82 -9.20 -14.46 -19.13
N GLU A 83 -7.97 -13.99 -18.94
CA GLU A 83 -7.71 -12.62 -18.41
C GLU A 83 -8.10 -11.54 -19.41
N VAL A 84 -7.92 -11.80 -20.70
CA VAL A 84 -8.36 -10.89 -21.77
C VAL A 84 -9.88 -10.80 -21.80
N GLU A 85 -10.58 -11.92 -21.75
CA GLU A 85 -12.04 -11.96 -21.72
C GLU A 85 -12.60 -11.26 -20.49
N GLU A 86 -12.02 -11.49 -19.31
CA GLU A 86 -12.40 -10.80 -18.08
C GLU A 86 -12.21 -9.29 -18.20
N ARG A 87 -11.10 -8.85 -18.79
CA ARG A 87 -10.83 -7.43 -18.99
C ARG A 87 -11.80 -6.77 -19.95
N ILE A 88 -12.14 -7.46 -21.04
CA ILE A 88 -13.16 -7.02 -22.01
C ILE A 88 -14.52 -6.93 -21.33
N LEU A 89 -14.89 -7.91 -20.51
CA LEU A 89 -16.14 -7.90 -19.76
C LEU A 89 -16.23 -6.70 -18.81
N LEU A 90 -15.16 -6.41 -18.08
CA LEU A 90 -15.10 -5.22 -17.21
C LEU A 90 -15.27 -3.91 -17.99
N LEU A 91 -14.68 -3.83 -19.19
CA LEU A 91 -14.86 -2.66 -20.06
C LEU A 91 -16.30 -2.54 -20.53
N ARG A 92 -16.90 -3.64 -20.99
CA ARG A 92 -18.31 -3.64 -21.44
C ARG A 92 -19.27 -3.25 -20.31
N LYS A 93 -19.06 -3.75 -19.08
CA LYS A 93 -19.85 -3.36 -17.90
C LYS A 93 -19.81 -1.84 -17.61
N ARG A 94 -18.74 -1.16 -17.91
CA ARG A 94 -18.65 0.32 -17.73
C ARG A 94 -19.53 1.11 -18.70
N PHE A 95 -19.92 0.52 -19.82
CA PHE A 95 -20.76 1.11 -20.87
C PHE A 95 -22.12 0.39 -20.98
N ALA A 96 -22.42 -0.46 -20.01
CA ALA A 96 -23.71 -1.14 -19.98
C ALA A 96 -24.85 -0.16 -19.77
N THR A 97 -25.96 -0.46 -20.39
CA THR A 97 -27.22 0.23 -20.16
C THR A 97 -28.09 -0.55 -19.21
N THR A 98 -28.79 0.14 -18.31
CA THR A 98 -29.69 -0.51 -17.36
C THR A 98 -31.13 -0.23 -17.71
N THR A 99 -31.93 -1.28 -17.81
CA THR A 99 -33.38 -1.18 -18.07
C THR A 99 -34.14 -1.59 -16.80
N GLU A 100 -34.95 -0.68 -16.24
CA GLU A 100 -35.76 -0.96 -15.07
C GLU A 100 -36.84 -2.00 -15.39
N LEU A 101 -37.01 -2.98 -14.49
CA LEU A 101 -37.94 -4.09 -14.66
C LEU A 101 -38.87 -4.19 -13.45
N ASP A 102 -40.13 -4.52 -13.73
CA ASP A 102 -41.13 -4.78 -12.70
C ASP A 102 -41.36 -6.30 -12.56
N ARG A 103 -40.31 -6.96 -12.04
CA ARG A 103 -40.31 -8.39 -11.76
C ARG A 103 -39.45 -8.73 -10.55
N GLU A 104 -39.48 -9.99 -10.12
CA GLU A 104 -38.55 -10.50 -9.13
C GLU A 104 -37.11 -10.47 -9.64
N SER A 105 -36.18 -10.11 -8.76
CA SER A 105 -34.75 -10.10 -9.02
C SER A 105 -34.22 -11.49 -9.32
N LYS A 106 -33.37 -11.59 -10.33
CA LYS A 106 -32.65 -12.80 -10.76
C LYS A 106 -31.15 -12.59 -10.69
N GLU A 107 -30.42 -13.68 -10.84
CA GLU A 107 -28.96 -13.64 -10.96
C GLU A 107 -28.54 -12.81 -12.18
N GLY A 108 -27.60 -11.88 -11.98
CA GLY A 108 -27.16 -10.91 -12.98
C GLY A 108 -27.91 -9.58 -13.00
N ASP A 109 -29.06 -9.48 -12.31
CA ASP A 109 -29.79 -8.20 -12.23
C ASP A 109 -29.04 -7.19 -11.33
N VAL A 110 -29.12 -5.93 -11.68
CA VAL A 110 -28.63 -4.82 -10.88
C VAL A 110 -29.74 -4.28 -10.01
N LEU A 111 -29.52 -4.29 -8.70
CA LEU A 111 -30.47 -3.78 -7.73
C LEU A 111 -29.99 -2.48 -7.12
N THR A 112 -30.92 -1.55 -6.92
CA THR A 112 -30.72 -0.45 -5.98
C THR A 112 -31.47 -0.78 -4.71
N ILE A 113 -30.79 -0.73 -3.57
CA ILE A 113 -31.32 -1.13 -2.27
C ILE A 113 -31.08 -0.06 -1.21
N ASP A 114 -31.93 -0.09 -0.19
CA ASP A 114 -31.71 0.59 1.06
C ASP A 114 -31.44 -0.45 2.15
N LEU A 115 -30.48 -0.19 3.01
CA LEU A 115 -30.08 -1.02 4.13
C LEU A 115 -30.36 -0.27 5.43
N THR A 116 -31.12 -0.87 6.33
CA THR A 116 -31.34 -0.36 7.67
C THR A 116 -30.81 -1.39 8.67
N ALA A 117 -29.89 -0.95 9.51
CA ALA A 117 -29.33 -1.79 10.57
C ALA A 117 -30.04 -1.52 11.89
N SER A 118 -30.31 -2.58 12.66
CA SER A 118 -30.84 -2.48 14.02
C SER A 118 -30.17 -3.49 14.95
N GLN A 119 -30.08 -3.15 16.22
CA GLN A 119 -29.55 -4.05 17.25
C GLN A 119 -30.46 -3.99 18.48
N ASN A 120 -30.89 -5.15 18.96
CA ASN A 120 -31.83 -5.26 20.09
C ASN A 120 -33.13 -4.45 19.92
N GLY A 121 -33.56 -4.21 18.67
CA GLY A 121 -34.75 -3.43 18.34
C GLY A 121 -34.55 -1.92 18.26
N GLU A 122 -33.31 -1.44 18.40
CA GLU A 122 -32.94 -0.04 18.26
C GLU A 122 -32.23 0.16 16.89
N GLU A 123 -32.68 1.15 16.12
CA GLU A 123 -32.09 1.46 14.83
C GLU A 123 -30.68 2.06 14.97
N LEU A 124 -29.77 1.68 14.07
CA LEU A 124 -28.41 2.17 13.99
C LEU A 124 -28.25 3.03 12.71
N PRO A 125 -28.58 4.33 12.77
CA PRO A 125 -28.51 5.19 11.57
C PRO A 125 -27.12 5.27 10.96
N GLU A 126 -26.07 5.21 11.79
CA GLU A 126 -24.65 5.23 11.33
C GLU A 126 -24.21 3.96 10.62
N ALA A 127 -24.96 2.87 10.73
CA ALA A 127 -24.76 1.60 10.05
C ALA A 127 -25.79 1.34 8.94
N SER A 128 -26.64 2.34 8.63
CA SER A 128 -27.66 2.27 7.58
C SER A 128 -27.16 2.98 6.32
N ALA A 129 -27.60 2.53 5.14
CA ALA A 129 -27.20 3.11 3.86
C ALA A 129 -28.38 3.10 2.90
N SER A 130 -28.48 4.11 2.03
CA SER A 130 -29.54 4.21 1.02
C SER A 130 -28.95 4.36 -0.37
N GLY A 131 -29.67 3.83 -1.38
CA GLY A 131 -29.27 3.92 -2.77
C GLY A 131 -28.02 3.10 -3.12
N VAL A 132 -27.78 2.04 -2.39
CA VAL A 132 -26.65 1.13 -2.67
C VAL A 132 -26.97 0.27 -3.87
N THR A 133 -26.04 0.22 -4.82
CA THR A 133 -26.19 -0.61 -6.03
C THR A 133 -25.37 -1.90 -5.87
N LEU A 134 -25.96 -3.04 -6.23
CA LEU A 134 -25.29 -4.32 -6.27
C LEU A 134 -25.82 -5.19 -7.41
N THR A 135 -25.01 -6.16 -7.86
CA THR A 135 -25.42 -7.18 -8.84
C THR A 135 -25.75 -8.48 -8.10
N VAL A 136 -26.92 -9.04 -8.38
CA VAL A 136 -27.36 -10.31 -7.77
C VAL A 136 -26.47 -11.45 -8.24
N GLY A 137 -25.87 -12.17 -7.31
CA GLY A 137 -24.96 -13.30 -7.62
C GLY A 137 -23.49 -12.95 -7.58
N GLU A 138 -23.15 -11.67 -7.56
CA GLU A 138 -21.77 -11.22 -7.32
C GLU A 138 -21.55 -10.97 -5.81
N ASP A 139 -20.41 -11.40 -5.31
CA ASP A 139 -20.04 -11.10 -3.92
C ASP A 139 -19.69 -9.61 -3.81
N SER A 140 -20.61 -8.85 -3.23
CA SER A 140 -20.43 -7.41 -3.03
C SER A 140 -19.37 -7.08 -1.97
N GLY A 141 -18.94 -8.07 -1.15
CA GLY A 141 -18.04 -7.88 -0.02
C GLY A 141 -18.58 -6.94 1.08
N MET A 142 -19.86 -6.52 0.99
CA MET A 142 -20.45 -5.57 1.93
C MET A 142 -20.97 -6.23 3.21
N LEU A 143 -21.81 -7.25 3.09
CA LEU A 143 -22.43 -7.94 4.23
C LEU A 143 -22.65 -9.41 3.91
N GLU A 144 -22.25 -10.28 4.81
CA GLU A 144 -22.49 -11.71 4.64
C GLU A 144 -24.00 -11.98 4.63
N GLY A 145 -24.46 -12.72 3.62
CA GLY A 145 -25.86 -13.08 3.46
C GLY A 145 -26.72 -12.09 2.66
N LEU A 146 -26.20 -10.91 2.32
CA LEU A 146 -26.92 -9.90 1.53
C LEU A 146 -27.36 -10.43 0.16
N ASP A 147 -26.47 -11.10 -0.57
CA ASP A 147 -26.78 -11.69 -1.87
C ASP A 147 -27.98 -12.69 -1.80
N LYS A 148 -27.99 -13.52 -0.76
CA LYS A 148 -29.10 -14.46 -0.53
C LYS A 148 -30.39 -13.75 -0.10
N ALA A 149 -30.28 -12.63 0.59
CA ALA A 149 -31.42 -11.87 1.06
C ALA A 149 -32.16 -11.18 -0.09
N VAL A 150 -31.41 -10.62 -1.07
CA VAL A 150 -31.99 -9.85 -2.17
C VAL A 150 -32.55 -10.69 -3.30
N ARG A 151 -32.18 -11.96 -3.41
CA ARG A 151 -32.69 -12.87 -4.47
C ARG A 151 -34.19 -13.07 -4.37
N GLY A 152 -34.90 -12.89 -5.50
CA GLY A 152 -36.34 -13.07 -5.63
C GLY A 152 -37.18 -11.94 -5.07
N LEU A 153 -36.59 -10.84 -4.62
CA LEU A 153 -37.31 -9.67 -4.16
C LEU A 153 -37.71 -8.77 -5.34
N LYS A 154 -38.89 -8.17 -5.24
CA LYS A 154 -39.39 -7.14 -6.14
C LYS A 154 -39.11 -5.75 -5.60
N LYS A 155 -39.23 -4.77 -6.47
CA LYS A 155 -39.28 -3.36 -6.07
C LYS A 155 -40.30 -3.12 -4.95
N GLY A 156 -39.86 -2.50 -3.86
CA GLY A 156 -40.65 -2.19 -2.66
C GLY A 156 -40.69 -3.33 -1.64
N GLU A 157 -40.18 -4.52 -1.93
CA GLU A 157 -40.13 -5.60 -0.97
C GLU A 157 -38.88 -5.49 -0.08
N SER A 158 -39.02 -5.98 1.16
CA SER A 158 -37.98 -5.93 2.17
C SER A 158 -37.77 -7.30 2.78
N LYS A 159 -36.55 -7.57 3.21
CA LYS A 159 -36.19 -8.80 3.94
C LYS A 159 -35.16 -8.48 5.02
N THR A 160 -35.32 -9.11 6.17
CA THR A 160 -34.38 -8.97 7.28
C THR A 160 -33.51 -10.21 7.42
N PHE A 161 -32.23 -10.01 7.66
CA PHE A 161 -31.25 -11.05 7.95
C PHE A 161 -30.23 -10.54 8.96
N THR A 162 -29.57 -11.43 9.69
CA THR A 162 -28.53 -11.08 10.65
C THR A 162 -27.17 -11.14 10.00
N SER A 163 -26.35 -10.13 10.17
CA SER A 163 -24.97 -10.06 9.65
C SER A 163 -24.04 -9.32 10.58
N THR A 164 -22.73 -9.54 10.40
CA THR A 164 -21.70 -8.80 11.13
C THR A 164 -21.36 -7.52 10.37
N LEU A 165 -21.42 -6.39 11.07
CA LEU A 165 -21.09 -5.09 10.50
C LEU A 165 -19.57 -4.98 10.22
N ILE A 166 -19.20 -4.59 8.99
CA ILE A 166 -17.80 -4.53 8.56
C ILE A 166 -17.15 -3.15 8.71
N GLY A 167 -17.95 -2.11 9.01
CA GLY A 167 -17.47 -0.73 9.06
C GLY A 167 -18.14 0.08 10.16
N GLY A 168 -17.67 1.34 10.32
CA GLY A 168 -18.21 2.30 11.27
C GLY A 168 -17.91 1.98 12.74
N PRO A 169 -18.60 2.69 13.66
CA PRO A 169 -18.40 2.53 15.10
C PRO A 169 -18.86 1.17 15.65
N PHE A 170 -19.68 0.43 14.88
CA PHE A 170 -20.23 -0.87 15.27
C PHE A 170 -19.53 -2.05 14.58
N ARG A 171 -18.35 -1.85 13.99
CA ARG A 171 -17.59 -2.88 13.30
C ARG A 171 -17.37 -4.12 14.17
N GLY A 172 -17.67 -5.30 13.62
CA GLY A 172 -17.49 -6.58 14.29
C GLY A 172 -18.66 -6.97 15.19
N GLN A 173 -19.71 -6.14 15.28
CA GLN A 173 -20.92 -6.49 16.00
C GLN A 173 -21.95 -7.13 15.06
N GLU A 174 -22.74 -8.05 15.60
CA GLU A 174 -23.91 -8.61 14.90
C GLU A 174 -25.08 -7.63 14.98
N ALA A 175 -25.75 -7.44 13.85
CA ALA A 175 -26.95 -6.62 13.75
C ALA A 175 -27.98 -7.27 12.83
N ASP A 176 -29.23 -6.94 13.02
CA ASP A 176 -30.31 -7.27 12.10
C ASP A 176 -30.36 -6.23 10.99
N ILE A 177 -30.17 -6.69 9.76
CA ILE A 177 -30.13 -5.85 8.57
C ILE A 177 -31.42 -6.05 7.79
N THR A 178 -32.17 -4.99 7.62
CA THR A 178 -33.33 -4.98 6.72
C THR A 178 -32.91 -4.38 5.40
N VAL A 179 -32.94 -5.20 4.35
CA VAL A 179 -32.73 -4.75 2.99
C VAL A 179 -34.07 -4.46 2.33
N THR A 180 -34.20 -3.31 1.68
CA THR A 180 -35.38 -2.92 0.88
C THR A 180 -34.93 -2.67 -0.55
N VAL A 181 -35.56 -3.35 -1.50
CA VAL A 181 -35.27 -3.16 -2.93
C VAL A 181 -36.05 -1.95 -3.44
N THR A 182 -35.32 -0.92 -3.88
CA THR A 182 -35.94 0.30 -4.44
C THR A 182 -36.05 0.25 -5.97
N GLN A 183 -35.15 -0.51 -6.62
CA GLN A 183 -35.17 -0.70 -8.06
C GLN A 183 -34.60 -2.07 -8.44
N VAL A 184 -35.21 -2.70 -9.44
CA VAL A 184 -34.68 -3.90 -10.12
C VAL A 184 -34.41 -3.51 -11.56
N ALA A 185 -33.20 -3.74 -12.06
CA ALA A 185 -32.83 -3.44 -13.43
C ALA A 185 -32.03 -4.59 -14.05
N GLU A 186 -32.17 -4.78 -15.35
CA GLU A 186 -31.32 -5.68 -16.13
C GLU A 186 -30.21 -4.88 -16.78
N GLU A 187 -29.00 -5.41 -16.68
CA GLU A 187 -27.82 -4.83 -17.31
C GLU A 187 -27.66 -5.39 -18.72
N GLU A 188 -27.73 -4.55 -19.73
CA GLU A 188 -27.48 -4.91 -21.11
C GLU A 188 -26.07 -4.44 -21.51
N LEU A 189 -25.19 -5.42 -21.75
CA LEU A 189 -23.82 -5.17 -22.16
C LEU A 189 -23.78 -4.80 -23.65
N PRO A 190 -23.02 -3.75 -24.06
CA PRO A 190 -22.85 -3.44 -25.47
C PRO A 190 -22.26 -4.63 -26.23
N ALA A 191 -22.59 -4.78 -27.50
CA ALA A 191 -21.99 -5.80 -28.35
C ALA A 191 -20.46 -5.61 -28.43
N LEU A 192 -19.72 -6.69 -28.59
CA LEU A 192 -18.27 -6.61 -28.82
C LEU A 192 -18.02 -6.51 -30.33
N ASP A 193 -18.10 -5.29 -30.83
CA ASP A 193 -17.98 -4.96 -32.24
C ASP A 193 -17.12 -3.70 -32.47
N ASP A 194 -16.98 -3.31 -33.72
CA ASP A 194 -16.16 -2.15 -34.10
C ASP A 194 -16.71 -0.84 -33.54
N GLU A 195 -18.03 -0.71 -33.36
CA GLU A 195 -18.65 0.47 -32.77
C GLU A 195 -18.27 0.61 -31.29
N PHE A 196 -18.23 -0.50 -30.56
CA PHE A 196 -17.75 -0.51 -29.19
C PHE A 196 -16.26 -0.22 -29.11
N ALA A 197 -15.44 -0.77 -30.01
CA ALA A 197 -14.00 -0.50 -30.07
C ALA A 197 -13.70 0.99 -30.32
N GLN A 198 -14.44 1.64 -31.23
CA GLN A 198 -14.33 3.08 -31.49
C GLN A 198 -14.80 3.95 -30.31
N THR A 199 -15.71 3.46 -29.50
CA THR A 199 -16.13 4.15 -28.26
C THR A 199 -15.02 4.16 -27.22
N LEU A 200 -14.18 3.13 -27.19
CA LEU A 200 -13.10 2.94 -26.21
C LEU A 200 -11.76 3.55 -26.63
N SER A 201 -11.52 3.71 -27.92
CA SER A 201 -10.24 4.12 -28.47
C SER A 201 -10.41 4.94 -29.75
N GLU A 202 -9.33 5.63 -30.14
CA GLU A 202 -9.24 6.34 -31.43
C GLU A 202 -8.79 5.40 -32.59
N PHE A 203 -8.72 4.08 -32.32
CA PHE A 203 -8.36 3.08 -33.31
C PHE A 203 -9.60 2.55 -34.02
N ASP A 204 -9.49 2.47 -35.34
CA ASP A 204 -10.49 1.88 -36.25
C ASP A 204 -10.37 0.34 -36.26
#